data_c64488a6e86d654f98b2268db3ae82b6
#
_entry.id   c64488a6e86d654f98b2268db3ae82b6
#
_cell.length_a   1.000
_cell.length_b   1.000
_cell.length_c   1.000
_cell.angle_alpha   90.00
_cell.angle_beta   90.00
_cell.angle_gamma   90.00
#
_symmetry.space_group_name_H-M   'P 1'
#
loop_
_entity.id
_entity.type
_entity.pdbx_description
1 polymer ?
#
loop_
_entity_poly.entity_id
_entity_poly.type
_entity_poly.pdbx_seq_one_letter_code
_entity_poly.pdbx_strand_id
1 'polypeptide(L)'
;MKFIYPAVFRKTEDGRYRGTFPDLESCYGEGDTLDEAIENANAAAFDWISLELSEEVPELPPITDPDDMDLKEGDVVRNIQVNIRLYDGWDE
;
A
#
# COMPACT_ATOMS: atom_id res chain seq x y z
N MET A 1 -9.04 7.32 -10.96
CA MET A 1 -9.26 7.50 -9.51
C MET A 1 -7.94 7.37 -8.77
N LYS A 2 -7.80 8.14 -7.73
CA LYS A 2 -6.55 8.21 -6.98
C LYS A 2 -6.79 7.75 -5.55
N PHE A 3 -5.96 6.82 -5.09
CA PHE A 3 -6.05 6.28 -3.74
C PHE A 3 -4.72 6.46 -3.05
N ILE A 4 -4.74 6.87 -1.78
CA ILE A 4 -3.53 7.05 -0.99
C ILE A 4 -3.71 6.31 0.32
N TYR A 5 -2.84 5.32 0.55
CA TYR A 5 -2.84 4.56 1.80
C TYR A 5 -1.45 4.56 2.41
N PRO A 6 -1.34 4.67 3.73
CA PRO A 6 -0.04 4.60 4.37
C PRO A 6 0.48 3.16 4.41
N ALA A 7 1.77 3.02 4.21
CA ALA A 7 2.46 1.74 4.35
C ALA A 7 3.59 1.91 5.37
N VAL A 8 3.79 0.91 6.20
CA VAL A 8 4.85 0.89 7.20
C VAL A 8 5.97 0.00 6.69
N PHE A 9 7.15 0.58 6.55
CA PHE A 9 8.32 -0.15 6.05
C PHE A 9 9.27 -0.47 7.20
N ARG A 10 9.60 -1.74 7.30
CA ARG A 10 10.46 -2.26 8.36
C ARG A 10 11.57 -3.09 7.76
N LYS A 11 12.78 -2.93 8.32
CA LYS A 11 13.91 -3.74 7.92
C LYS A 11 13.76 -5.13 8.53
N THR A 12 13.94 -6.16 7.70
CA THR A 12 13.85 -7.54 8.15
C THR A 12 15.18 -8.02 8.72
N GLU A 13 15.17 -9.20 9.34
CA GLU A 13 16.40 -9.76 9.95
C GLU A 13 17.51 -10.01 8.94
N ASP A 14 17.14 -10.32 7.71
CA ASP A 14 18.12 -10.58 6.65
C ASP A 14 18.55 -9.31 5.90
N GLY A 15 18.18 -8.14 6.41
CA GLY A 15 18.62 -6.87 5.85
C GLY A 15 17.78 -6.34 4.70
N ARG A 16 16.69 -7.00 4.39
CA ARG A 16 15.75 -6.52 3.38
C ARG A 16 14.72 -5.60 4.02
N TYR A 17 13.83 -5.06 3.18
CA TYR A 17 12.74 -4.21 3.66
C TYR A 17 11.41 -4.81 3.30
N ARG A 18 10.46 -4.68 4.21
CA ARG A 18 9.09 -5.13 3.99
C ARG A 18 8.14 -3.99 4.35
N GLY A 19 7.26 -3.65 3.40
CA GLY A 19 6.24 -2.64 3.61
C GLY A 19 4.88 -3.30 3.71
N THR A 20 4.14 -2.96 4.75
CA THR A 20 2.79 -3.51 4.96
C THR A 20 1.79 -2.36 5.05
N PHE A 21 0.58 -2.62 4.58
CA PHE A 21 -0.50 -1.64 4.64
C PHE A 21 -1.43 -2.01 5.79
N PRO A 22 -1.49 -1.20 6.86
CA PRO A 22 -2.40 -1.50 7.96
C PRO A 22 -3.86 -1.53 7.55
N ASP A 23 -4.22 -0.80 6.49
CA ASP A 23 -5.59 -0.70 6.03
C ASP A 23 -5.96 -1.73 4.96
N LEU A 24 -4.98 -2.31 4.28
CA LEU A 24 -5.21 -3.27 3.20
C LEU A 24 -4.76 -4.64 3.67
N GLU A 25 -5.72 -5.48 4.03
CA GLU A 25 -5.45 -6.80 4.59
C GLU A 25 -4.60 -7.65 3.65
N SER A 26 -3.53 -8.23 4.21
CA SER A 26 -2.60 -9.11 3.50
C SER A 26 -1.86 -8.44 2.33
N CYS A 27 -1.89 -7.12 2.26
CA CYS A 27 -1.19 -6.38 1.20
C CYS A 27 0.18 -5.94 1.70
N TYR A 28 1.22 -6.32 0.99
CA TYR A 28 2.58 -5.94 1.36
C TYR A 28 3.51 -5.98 0.15
N GLY A 29 4.67 -5.35 0.31
CA GLY A 29 5.73 -5.39 -0.70
C GLY A 29 7.08 -5.53 -0.03
N GLU A 30 7.98 -6.29 -0.64
CA GLU A 30 9.33 -6.50 -0.11
C GLU A 30 10.36 -6.12 -1.16
N GLY A 31 11.55 -5.76 -0.70
CA GLY A 31 12.65 -5.44 -1.59
C GLY A 31 13.98 -5.44 -0.84
N ASP A 32 15.07 -5.48 -1.58
CA ASP A 32 16.42 -5.45 -0.99
C ASP A 32 16.78 -4.05 -0.50
N THR A 33 16.12 -3.03 -1.04
CA THR A 33 16.28 -1.65 -0.62
C THR A 33 14.92 -1.07 -0.27
N LEU A 34 14.93 0.06 0.43
CA LEU A 34 13.68 0.75 0.76
C LEU A 34 12.94 1.16 -0.52
N ASP A 35 13.65 1.71 -1.50
CA ASP A 35 13.03 2.13 -2.76
C ASP A 35 12.37 0.97 -3.48
N GLU A 36 13.02 -0.19 -3.51
CA GLU A 36 12.48 -1.38 -4.14
C GLU A 36 11.23 -1.87 -3.40
N ALA A 37 11.27 -1.85 -2.07
CA ALA A 37 10.12 -2.23 -1.26
C ALA A 37 8.94 -1.29 -1.51
N ILE A 38 9.20 0.01 -1.66
CA ILE A 38 8.16 1.00 -1.96
C ILE A 38 7.53 0.71 -3.32
N GLU A 39 8.35 0.43 -4.34
CA GLU A 39 7.86 0.09 -5.67
C GLU A 39 6.96 -1.15 -5.63
N ASN A 40 7.43 -2.18 -4.94
CA ASN A 40 6.68 -3.43 -4.85
C ASN A 40 5.40 -3.27 -4.03
N ALA A 41 5.44 -2.45 -2.99
CA ALA A 41 4.24 -2.15 -2.21
C ALA A 41 3.22 -1.39 -3.05
N ASN A 42 3.68 -0.47 -3.90
CA ASN A 42 2.78 0.27 -4.79
C ASN A 42 2.09 -0.70 -5.75
N ALA A 43 2.84 -1.64 -6.35
CA ALA A 43 2.27 -2.62 -7.25
C ALA A 43 1.25 -3.53 -6.52
N ALA A 44 1.57 -3.93 -5.30
CA ALA A 44 0.67 -4.77 -4.52
C ALA A 44 -0.62 -4.02 -4.18
N ALA A 45 -0.51 -2.74 -3.80
CA ALA A 45 -1.69 -1.91 -3.51
C ALA A 45 -2.54 -1.71 -4.76
N PHE A 46 -1.91 -1.50 -5.90
CA PHE A 46 -2.61 -1.37 -7.16
C PHE A 46 -3.47 -2.61 -7.44
N ASP A 47 -2.86 -3.78 -7.30
CA ASP A 47 -3.57 -5.03 -7.54
C ASP A 47 -4.70 -5.23 -6.52
N TRP A 48 -4.44 -4.94 -5.25
CA TRP A 48 -5.41 -5.10 -4.19
C TRP A 48 -6.64 -4.21 -4.42
N ILE A 49 -6.40 -2.94 -4.70
CA ILE A 49 -7.49 -1.97 -4.90
C ILE A 49 -8.23 -2.28 -6.19
N SER A 50 -7.52 -2.65 -7.26
CA SER A 50 -8.14 -3.00 -8.53
C SER A 50 -9.09 -4.19 -8.37
N LEU A 51 -8.67 -5.18 -7.59
CA LEU A 51 -9.50 -6.35 -7.32
C LEU A 51 -10.74 -5.96 -6.52
N GLU A 52 -10.57 -5.10 -5.51
CA GLU A 52 -11.70 -4.64 -4.70
C GLU A 52 -12.71 -3.85 -5.54
N LEU A 53 -12.22 -3.00 -6.44
CA LEU A 53 -13.07 -2.20 -7.31
C LEU A 53 -13.82 -3.06 -8.34
N SER A 54 -13.38 -4.28 -8.57
CA SER A 54 -14.06 -5.20 -9.49
C SER A 54 -15.22 -5.92 -8.82
N GLU A 55 -15.36 -5.78 -7.50
CA GLU A 55 -16.47 -6.38 -6.78
C GLU A 55 -17.77 -5.65 -7.10
N GLU A 56 -18.89 -6.35 -6.93
CA GLU A 56 -20.20 -5.79 -7.20
C GLU A 56 -20.49 -4.57 -6.32
N VAL A 57 -20.07 -4.64 -5.06
CA VAL A 57 -20.21 -3.54 -4.11
C VAL A 57 -18.83 -3.30 -3.49
N PRO A 58 -18.00 -2.44 -4.12
CA PRO A 58 -16.67 -2.20 -3.61
C PRO A 58 -16.68 -1.55 -2.22
N GLU A 59 -15.86 -2.06 -1.33
CA GLU A 59 -15.68 -1.48 0.01
C GLU A 59 -14.20 -1.26 0.24
N LEU A 60 -13.77 -0.01 0.13
CA LEU A 60 -12.40 0.34 0.43
C LEU A 60 -12.29 0.73 1.90
N PRO A 61 -11.27 0.23 2.60
CA PRO A 61 -11.13 0.56 4.01
C PRO A 61 -10.80 2.03 4.23
N PRO A 62 -11.14 2.58 5.41
CA PRO A 62 -10.74 3.93 5.74
C PRO A 62 -9.23 4.02 5.94
N ILE A 63 -8.68 5.22 5.82
CA ILE A 63 -7.25 5.46 5.97
C ILE A 63 -6.92 5.62 7.45
N THR A 64 -5.99 4.82 7.94
CA THR A 64 -5.54 4.91 9.33
C THR A 64 -4.59 6.09 9.49
N ASP A 65 -4.81 6.89 10.55
CA ASP A 65 -3.92 7.98 10.89
C ASP A 65 -2.60 7.41 11.40
N PRO A 66 -1.45 7.89 10.92
CA PRO A 66 -0.15 7.43 11.43
C PRO A 66 -0.01 7.52 12.94
N ASP A 67 -0.69 8.49 13.58
CA ASP A 67 -0.66 8.63 15.03
C ASP A 67 -1.33 7.46 15.76
N ASP A 68 -2.20 6.74 15.07
CA ASP A 68 -2.89 5.57 15.62
C ASP A 68 -2.15 4.26 15.35
N MET A 69 -1.03 4.32 14.65
CA MET A 69 -0.24 3.13 14.34
C MET A 69 0.73 2.78 15.45
N ASP A 70 0.88 1.47 15.69
CA ASP A 70 1.84 0.96 16.65
C ASP A 70 3.20 0.80 15.96
N LEU A 71 3.94 1.89 15.88
CA LEU A 71 5.22 1.91 15.19
C LEU A 71 6.36 1.56 16.14
N LYS A 72 7.32 0.79 15.63
CA LYS A 72 8.51 0.43 16.37
C LYS A 72 9.68 1.28 15.92
N GLU A 73 10.74 1.28 16.71
CA GLU A 73 11.95 2.01 16.35
C GLU A 73 12.48 1.54 14.99
N GLY A 74 12.77 2.49 14.13
CA GLY A 74 13.26 2.19 12.80
C GLY A 74 12.18 2.04 11.74
N ASP A 75 10.92 2.00 12.13
CA ASP A 75 9.82 1.92 11.16
C ASP A 75 9.68 3.24 10.40
N VAL A 76 9.44 3.12 9.11
CA VAL A 76 9.27 4.27 8.22
C VAL A 76 7.89 4.21 7.60
N VAL A 77 7.11 5.28 7.73
CA VAL A 77 5.78 5.36 7.13
C VAL A 77 5.87 6.17 5.84
N ARG A 78 5.27 5.63 4.79
CA ARG A 78 5.16 6.31 3.49
C ARG A 78 3.75 6.22 2.99
N ASN A 79 3.23 7.32 2.46
CA ASN A 79 1.94 7.29 1.78
C ASN A 79 2.15 6.78 0.37
N ILE A 80 1.42 5.73 0.03
CA ILE A 80 1.52 5.10 -1.29
C ILE A 80 0.33 5.56 -2.12
N GLN A 81 0.59 6.19 -3.23
CA GLN A 81 -0.44 6.69 -4.12
C GLN A 81 -0.64 5.72 -5.28
N VAL A 82 -1.89 5.33 -5.50
CA VAL A 82 -2.28 4.43 -6.57
C VAL A 82 -3.27 5.14 -7.47
N ASN A 83 -2.99 5.16 -8.76
CA ASN A 83 -3.89 5.72 -9.75
C ASN A 83 -4.51 4.58 -10.54
N ILE A 84 -5.84 4.51 -10.55
CA ILE A 84 -6.55 3.41 -11.21
C ILE A 84 -7.52 3.98 -12.22
N ARG A 85 -7.49 3.38 -13.42
CA ARG A 85 -8.41 3.67 -14.48
C ARG A 85 -9.41 2.52 -14.55
N LEU A 86 -10.69 2.83 -14.37
CA LEU A 86 -11.70 1.79 -14.26
C LEU A 86 -12.09 1.17 -15.61
N TYR A 87 -11.99 1.93 -16.70
CA TYR A 87 -12.28 1.41 -18.03
C TYR A 87 -11.68 2.33 -19.09
N ASP A 88 -11.59 1.80 -20.30
CA ASP A 88 -11.04 2.53 -21.43
C ASP A 88 -11.82 3.81 -21.69
N GLY A 89 -11.09 4.87 -21.95
CA GLY A 89 -11.70 6.15 -22.26
C GLY A 89 -12.09 6.96 -21.03
N TRP A 90 -11.98 6.38 -19.86
CA TRP A 90 -12.20 7.15 -18.65
C TRP A 90 -10.99 8.00 -18.35
N ASP A 91 -11.23 9.26 -18.22
CA ASP A 91 -10.19 10.23 -17.97
C ASP A 91 -10.43 10.91 -16.63
N GLU A 92 -9.46 10.87 -15.79
CA GLU A 92 -9.59 11.44 -14.45
C GLU A 92 -9.20 12.88 -14.40
#